data_d10d131cb3ab2e86665b86b3303f606a
#
_entry.id   d10d131cb3ab2e86665b86b3303f606a
#
_cell.length_a   1.000
_cell.length_b   1.000
_cell.length_c   1.000
_cell.angle_alpha   90.00
_cell.angle_beta   90.00
_cell.angle_gamma   90.00
#
_symmetry.space_group_name_H-M   'P 1'
#
loop_
_entity.id
_entity.type
_entity.pdbx_description
1 polymer ?
#
loop_
_entity_poly.entity_id
_entity_poly.type
_entity_poly.pdbx_seq_one_letter_code
_entity_poly.pdbx_strand_id
1 'polypeptide(L)'
;MHSEWKGLKCLHRNKGDEAMQKMWTEIDAYIDSHLIPEDPILLQTLKNTEEKGFPDHLAVAPNQGMLLQMLIQMNKCKRVLELGTFAAYSTIWLARALPEDGYILTIEGRDTHAALGQENIDNAKLPQTIDLKVGRAADVLKSLPADFEAFDLIFIDADKQSYPEYLELSLDLSHSGTIIVLDNVIRAGDIINPENHKPSIEGIREMFVALQNHPRILSCTALQTVGNKGHDGFALAIVK
;
A
#
# COMPACT_ATOMS: atom_id res chain seq x y z
N MET A 1 25.14 -2.74 -21.79
CA MET A 1 25.53 -4.13 -21.53
C MET A 1 24.28 -4.86 -21.05
N HIS A 2 23.56 -5.51 -21.96
CA HIS A 2 22.40 -6.32 -21.62
C HIS A 2 22.91 -7.72 -21.27
N SER A 3 22.90 -8.06 -19.97
CA SER A 3 23.14 -9.44 -19.55
C SER A 3 21.88 -10.26 -19.75
N GLU A 4 21.99 -11.31 -20.54
CA GLU A 4 20.93 -12.29 -20.80
C GLU A 4 20.53 -13.01 -19.50
N TRP A 5 19.35 -12.71 -18.99
CA TRP A 5 18.70 -13.51 -17.98
C TRP A 5 17.93 -14.64 -18.66
N LYS A 6 18.55 -15.81 -18.80
CA LYS A 6 17.87 -17.03 -19.28
C LYS A 6 17.21 -17.77 -18.11
N GLY A 7 15.86 -17.77 -18.13
CA GLY A 7 15.06 -18.92 -17.74
C GLY A 7 14.95 -19.24 -16.24
N LEU A 8 14.06 -18.54 -15.51
CA LEU A 8 13.44 -19.14 -14.34
C LEU A 8 12.05 -19.69 -14.73
N LYS A 9 11.90 -21.02 -14.69
CA LYS A 9 10.63 -21.71 -14.86
C LYS A 9 9.70 -21.37 -13.72
N CYS A 10 8.44 -21.09 -14.03
CA CYS A 10 7.33 -20.96 -13.09
C CYS A 10 7.35 -22.16 -12.11
N LEU A 11 7.64 -21.92 -10.84
CA LEU A 11 7.82 -22.95 -9.83
C LEU A 11 6.45 -23.41 -9.32
N HIS A 12 6.10 -24.67 -9.52
CA HIS A 12 5.12 -25.37 -8.70
C HIS A 12 5.62 -25.34 -7.25
N ARG A 13 4.74 -24.95 -6.29
CA ARG A 13 5.08 -24.95 -4.86
C ARG A 13 5.60 -26.33 -4.47
N ASN A 14 6.87 -26.38 -4.09
CA ASN A 14 7.57 -27.57 -3.63
C ASN A 14 7.54 -27.62 -2.08
N LYS A 15 7.84 -28.78 -1.48
CA LYS A 15 8.03 -28.90 -0.02
C LYS A 15 9.05 -27.89 0.53
N GLY A 16 10.01 -27.45 -0.29
CA GLY A 16 10.96 -26.39 0.04
C GLY A 16 10.31 -25.02 0.19
N ASP A 17 9.33 -24.71 -0.66
CA ASP A 17 8.60 -23.43 -0.64
C ASP A 17 7.68 -23.31 0.58
N GLU A 18 7.05 -24.43 0.98
CA GLU A 18 6.22 -24.49 2.21
C GLU A 18 7.06 -24.29 3.47
N ALA A 19 8.24 -24.93 3.54
CA ALA A 19 9.16 -24.78 4.67
C ALA A 19 9.69 -23.34 4.77
N MET A 20 9.98 -22.72 3.63
CA MET A 20 10.44 -21.33 3.54
C MET A 20 9.34 -20.37 3.97
N GLN A 21 8.11 -20.54 3.47
CA GLN A 21 6.96 -19.74 3.87
C GLN A 21 6.69 -19.85 5.39
N LYS A 22 6.80 -21.03 5.96
CA LYS A 22 6.67 -21.22 7.39
C LYS A 22 7.71 -20.45 8.17
N MET A 23 8.98 -20.53 7.76
CA MET A 23 10.07 -19.79 8.39
C MET A 23 9.85 -18.26 8.32
N TRP A 24 9.41 -17.73 7.19
CA TRP A 24 9.11 -16.30 7.05
C TRP A 24 7.97 -15.87 7.98
N THR A 25 6.92 -16.68 8.08
CA THR A 25 5.80 -16.42 9.00
C THR A 25 6.25 -16.43 10.47
N GLU A 26 7.12 -17.37 10.86
CA GLU A 26 7.68 -17.44 12.21
C GLU A 26 8.59 -16.25 12.53
N ILE A 27 9.36 -15.76 11.55
CA ILE A 27 10.20 -14.55 11.69
C ILE A 27 9.32 -13.31 11.86
N ASP A 28 8.26 -13.14 11.05
CA ASP A 28 7.33 -12.03 11.20
C ASP A 28 6.67 -12.06 12.58
N ALA A 29 6.19 -13.22 13.03
CA ALA A 29 5.60 -13.36 14.36
C ALA A 29 6.58 -12.98 15.47
N TYR A 30 7.87 -13.33 15.33
CA TYR A 30 8.91 -12.95 16.27
C TYR A 30 9.12 -11.42 16.28
N ILE A 31 9.23 -10.79 15.11
CA ILE A 31 9.37 -9.34 14.97
C ILE A 31 8.16 -8.63 15.59
N ASP A 32 6.96 -9.05 15.21
CA ASP A 32 5.71 -8.43 15.67
C ASP A 32 5.60 -8.53 17.20
N SER A 33 5.92 -9.68 17.80
CA SER A 33 5.88 -9.87 19.25
C SER A 33 6.84 -8.98 20.05
N HIS A 34 7.88 -8.44 19.43
CA HIS A 34 8.90 -7.63 20.08
C HIS A 34 8.81 -6.13 19.75
N LEU A 35 8.38 -5.80 18.54
CA LEU A 35 8.46 -4.44 18.01
C LEU A 35 7.10 -3.81 17.73
N ILE A 36 6.06 -4.60 17.57
CA ILE A 36 4.71 -4.09 17.27
C ILE A 36 3.87 -4.17 18.54
N PRO A 37 3.48 -3.04 19.14
CA PRO A 37 2.61 -3.04 20.31
C PRO A 37 1.25 -3.67 19.97
N GLU A 38 0.72 -4.49 20.89
CA GLU A 38 -0.67 -4.92 20.77
C GLU A 38 -1.61 -3.72 20.75
N ASP A 39 -2.50 -3.72 19.78
CA ASP A 39 -3.45 -2.64 19.57
C ASP A 39 -4.88 -3.19 19.47
N PRO A 40 -5.71 -2.96 20.51
CA PRO A 40 -7.07 -3.50 20.54
C PRO A 40 -7.94 -3.04 19.37
N ILE A 41 -7.71 -1.84 18.83
CA ILE A 41 -8.49 -1.31 17.72
C ILE A 41 -8.08 -2.01 16.41
N LEU A 42 -6.78 -2.18 16.16
CA LEU A 42 -6.29 -2.91 14.99
C LEU A 42 -6.72 -4.38 15.02
N LEU A 43 -6.65 -5.02 16.20
CA LEU A 43 -7.14 -6.40 16.38
C LEU A 43 -8.65 -6.48 16.13
N GLN A 44 -9.43 -5.52 16.66
CA GLN A 44 -10.88 -5.46 16.43
C GLN A 44 -11.22 -5.23 14.96
N THR A 45 -10.43 -4.42 14.24
CA THR A 45 -10.58 -4.18 12.80
C THR A 45 -10.43 -5.48 12.00
N LEU A 46 -9.39 -6.27 12.27
CA LEU A 46 -9.18 -7.57 11.62
C LEU A 46 -10.31 -8.55 11.95
N LYS A 47 -10.69 -8.63 13.23
CA LYS A 47 -11.78 -9.49 13.69
C LYS A 47 -13.11 -9.13 13.02
N ASN A 48 -13.47 -7.85 12.97
CA ASN A 48 -14.68 -7.39 12.30
C ASN A 48 -14.65 -7.72 10.80
N THR A 49 -13.48 -7.60 10.16
CA THR A 49 -13.29 -7.96 8.76
C THR A 49 -13.61 -9.44 8.51
N GLU A 50 -13.09 -10.34 9.36
CA GLU A 50 -13.33 -11.78 9.27
C GLU A 50 -14.80 -12.11 9.57
N GLU A 51 -15.38 -11.54 10.63
CA GLU A 51 -16.80 -11.74 11.03
C GLU A 51 -17.79 -11.31 9.93
N LYS A 52 -17.43 -10.31 9.13
CA LYS A 52 -18.21 -9.87 7.95
C LYS A 52 -17.97 -10.73 6.69
N GLY A 53 -17.14 -11.76 6.80
CA GLY A 53 -16.85 -12.70 5.71
C GLY A 53 -15.84 -12.19 4.68
N PHE A 54 -15.08 -11.16 5.00
CA PHE A 54 -14.00 -10.66 4.16
C PHE A 54 -12.65 -11.25 4.56
N PRO A 55 -11.73 -11.44 3.60
CA PRO A 55 -10.42 -12.02 3.89
C PRO A 55 -9.50 -11.00 4.58
N ASP A 56 -9.20 -11.20 5.85
CA ASP A 56 -8.31 -10.37 6.66
C ASP A 56 -6.87 -10.31 6.09
N HIS A 57 -6.46 -11.36 5.38
CA HIS A 57 -5.14 -11.44 4.75
C HIS A 57 -4.91 -10.43 3.63
N LEU A 58 -5.92 -9.67 3.19
CA LEU A 58 -5.75 -8.55 2.26
C LEU A 58 -5.23 -7.27 2.97
N ALA A 59 -5.36 -7.17 4.29
CA ALA A 59 -4.77 -6.07 5.04
C ALA A 59 -3.24 -6.11 4.99
N VAL A 60 -2.55 -4.98 5.12
CA VAL A 60 -1.09 -4.95 5.23
C VAL A 60 -0.60 -5.73 6.46
N ALA A 61 0.64 -6.22 6.43
CA ALA A 61 1.23 -6.84 7.62
C ALA A 61 1.47 -5.80 8.73
N PRO A 62 1.42 -6.19 10.02
CA PRO A 62 1.63 -5.23 11.12
C PRO A 62 2.95 -4.47 11.03
N ASN A 63 4.04 -5.15 10.69
CA ASN A 63 5.35 -4.53 10.48
C ASN A 63 5.36 -3.53 9.30
N GLN A 64 4.60 -3.78 8.24
CA GLN A 64 4.41 -2.83 7.13
C GLN A 64 3.56 -1.63 7.58
N GLY A 65 2.49 -1.84 8.35
CA GLY A 65 1.71 -0.77 8.96
C GLY A 65 2.57 0.13 9.84
N MET A 66 3.45 -0.45 10.66
CA MET A 66 4.41 0.30 11.47
C MET A 66 5.41 1.09 10.60
N LEU A 67 5.90 0.52 9.50
CA LEU A 67 6.77 1.23 8.56
C LEU A 67 6.07 2.47 7.98
N LEU A 68 4.81 2.34 7.54
CA LEU A 68 4.01 3.47 7.05
C LEU A 68 3.87 4.56 8.12
N GLN A 69 3.59 4.16 9.37
CA GLN A 69 3.54 5.08 10.50
C GLN A 69 4.88 5.80 10.70
N MET A 70 6.01 5.09 10.65
CA MET A 70 7.34 5.69 10.78
C MET A 70 7.65 6.68 9.65
N LEU A 71 7.27 6.38 8.40
CA LEU A 71 7.44 7.30 7.27
C LEU A 71 6.68 8.61 7.49
N ILE A 72 5.45 8.54 7.98
CA ILE A 72 4.64 9.71 8.35
C ILE A 72 5.34 10.54 9.43
N GLN A 73 5.80 9.88 10.50
CA GLN A 73 6.46 10.56 11.63
C GLN A 73 7.80 11.20 11.22
N MET A 74 8.63 10.49 10.46
CA MET A 74 9.92 11.00 9.97
C MET A 74 9.75 12.21 9.05
N ASN A 75 8.75 12.20 8.18
CA ASN A 75 8.46 13.30 7.26
C ASN A 75 7.54 14.36 7.87
N LYS A 76 7.08 14.18 9.11
CA LYS A 76 6.14 15.08 9.82
C LYS A 76 4.88 15.38 8.99
N CYS A 77 4.35 14.35 8.36
CA CYS A 77 3.17 14.46 7.51
C CYS A 77 1.95 14.97 8.30
N LYS A 78 1.11 15.75 7.65
CA LYS A 78 -0.19 16.18 8.12
C LYS A 78 -1.32 15.71 7.21
N ARG A 79 -1.02 15.46 5.95
CA ARG A 79 -2.00 15.08 4.93
C ARG A 79 -1.56 13.83 4.21
N VAL A 80 -2.44 12.83 4.19
CA VAL A 80 -2.18 11.53 3.55
C VAL A 80 -3.27 11.23 2.54
N LEU A 81 -2.86 10.71 1.38
CA LEU A 81 -3.75 10.07 0.40
C LEU A 81 -3.54 8.56 0.45
N GLU A 82 -4.63 7.82 0.49
CA GLU A 82 -4.63 6.36 0.37
C GLU A 82 -5.53 5.92 -0.79
N LEU A 83 -4.99 5.12 -1.69
CA LEU A 83 -5.74 4.48 -2.76
C LEU A 83 -5.88 2.99 -2.46
N GLY A 84 -7.09 2.57 -2.10
CA GLY A 84 -7.43 1.24 -1.63
C GLY A 84 -7.63 1.21 -0.11
N THR A 85 -8.85 1.48 0.36
CA THR A 85 -9.22 1.47 1.80
C THR A 85 -9.44 0.07 2.32
N PHE A 86 -10.13 -0.77 1.54
CA PHE A 86 -10.63 -2.08 1.95
C PHE A 86 -11.34 -2.01 3.32
N ALA A 87 -10.79 -2.69 4.33
CA ALA A 87 -11.31 -2.72 5.70
C ALA A 87 -10.72 -1.60 6.60
N ALA A 88 -10.03 -0.62 6.02
CA ALA A 88 -9.39 0.51 6.71
C ALA A 88 -8.29 0.15 7.72
N TYR A 89 -7.69 -1.04 7.63
CA TYR A 89 -6.61 -1.43 8.56
C TYR A 89 -5.36 -0.54 8.37
N SER A 90 -4.91 -0.35 7.14
CA SER A 90 -3.83 0.59 6.79
C SER A 90 -4.23 2.04 7.08
N THR A 91 -5.48 2.42 6.80
CA THR A 91 -6.01 3.76 7.10
C THR A 91 -5.87 4.11 8.59
N ILE A 92 -6.15 3.15 9.49
CA ILE A 92 -6.01 3.34 10.94
C ILE A 92 -4.53 3.50 11.33
N TRP A 93 -3.61 2.71 10.75
CA TRP A 93 -2.16 2.87 10.94
C TRP A 93 -1.69 4.26 10.51
N LEU A 94 -2.10 4.71 9.32
CA LEU A 94 -1.76 6.02 8.76
C LEU A 94 -2.32 7.16 9.64
N ALA A 95 -3.60 7.08 10.03
CA ALA A 95 -4.25 8.11 10.82
C ALA A 95 -3.56 8.32 12.18
N ARG A 96 -3.21 7.25 12.88
CA ARG A 96 -2.54 7.32 14.19
C ARG A 96 -1.17 7.96 14.16
N ALA A 97 -0.52 7.93 13.01
CA ALA A 97 0.78 8.56 12.83
C ALA A 97 0.71 10.07 12.66
N LEU A 98 -0.45 10.58 12.27
CA LEU A 98 -0.71 12.00 12.04
C LEU A 98 -0.97 12.75 13.35
N PRO A 99 -0.76 14.09 13.39
CA PRO A 99 -1.22 14.92 14.50
C PRO A 99 -2.76 14.91 14.61
N GLU A 100 -3.31 15.41 15.71
CA GLU A 100 -4.77 15.40 15.94
C GLU A 100 -5.56 16.17 14.87
N ASP A 101 -4.94 17.21 14.28
CA ASP A 101 -5.48 18.00 13.17
C ASP A 101 -5.14 17.41 11.79
N GLY A 102 -4.62 16.20 11.75
CA GLY A 102 -4.23 15.52 10.50
C GLY A 102 -5.43 15.11 9.64
N TYR A 103 -5.18 14.97 8.34
CA TYR A 103 -6.19 14.66 7.35
C TYR A 103 -5.78 13.45 6.49
N ILE A 104 -6.71 12.55 6.28
CA ILE A 104 -6.58 11.44 5.32
C ILE A 104 -7.74 11.50 4.33
N LEU A 105 -7.41 11.47 3.04
CA LEU A 105 -8.33 11.08 1.97
C LEU A 105 -8.04 9.63 1.64
N THR A 106 -9.02 8.75 1.85
CA THR A 106 -8.93 7.34 1.43
C THR A 106 -10.01 7.00 0.41
N ILE A 107 -9.67 6.24 -0.62
CA ILE A 107 -10.56 5.96 -1.73
C ILE A 107 -10.73 4.45 -1.91
N GLU A 108 -11.99 3.99 -1.96
CA GLU A 108 -12.33 2.58 -2.16
C GLU A 108 -13.24 2.40 -3.36
N GLY A 109 -12.87 1.46 -4.24
CA GLY A 109 -13.61 1.21 -5.49
C GLY A 109 -14.90 0.40 -5.32
N ARG A 110 -15.10 -0.28 -4.19
CA ARG A 110 -16.21 -1.21 -3.97
C ARG A 110 -17.06 -0.76 -2.78
N ASP A 111 -18.37 -0.57 -2.99
CA ASP A 111 -19.31 -0.15 -1.94
C ASP A 111 -19.27 -1.05 -0.69
N THR A 112 -19.16 -2.37 -0.88
CA THR A 112 -19.13 -3.33 0.24
C THR A 112 -17.86 -3.21 1.09
N HIS A 113 -16.70 -2.95 0.47
CA HIS A 113 -15.44 -2.69 1.16
C HIS A 113 -15.48 -1.34 1.85
N ALA A 114 -15.98 -0.31 1.16
CA ALA A 114 -16.11 1.02 1.73
C ALA A 114 -17.03 1.05 2.96
N ALA A 115 -18.15 0.31 2.92
CA ALA A 115 -19.04 0.19 4.07
C ALA A 115 -18.35 -0.47 5.28
N LEU A 116 -17.57 -1.53 5.05
CA LEU A 116 -16.76 -2.17 6.09
C LEU A 116 -15.67 -1.21 6.60
N GLY A 117 -14.97 -0.54 5.68
CA GLY A 117 -13.93 0.43 6.02
C GLY A 117 -14.47 1.57 6.88
N GLN A 118 -15.64 2.14 6.51
CA GLN A 118 -16.29 3.19 7.28
C GLN A 118 -16.68 2.71 8.69
N GLU A 119 -17.26 1.50 8.81
CA GLU A 119 -17.61 0.92 10.12
C GLU A 119 -16.36 0.80 11.01
N ASN A 120 -15.22 0.35 10.46
CA ASN A 120 -13.98 0.22 11.21
C ASN A 120 -13.35 1.58 11.56
N ILE A 121 -13.43 2.57 10.68
CA ILE A 121 -13.02 3.96 10.96
C ILE A 121 -13.84 4.53 12.12
N ASP A 122 -15.16 4.38 12.08
CA ASP A 122 -16.07 4.89 13.12
C ASP A 122 -15.78 4.23 14.49
N ASN A 123 -15.50 2.92 14.47
CA ASN A 123 -15.15 2.14 15.66
C ASN A 123 -13.79 2.55 16.24
N ALA A 124 -12.86 3.00 15.40
CA ALA A 124 -11.53 3.41 15.82
C ALA A 124 -11.52 4.72 16.62
N LYS A 125 -12.52 5.57 16.46
CA LYS A 125 -12.70 6.84 17.19
C LYS A 125 -11.45 7.72 17.21
N LEU A 126 -10.80 7.83 16.07
CA LEU A 126 -9.58 8.62 15.91
C LEU A 126 -9.91 10.12 15.84
N PRO A 127 -9.06 11.00 16.40
CA PRO A 127 -9.29 12.45 16.35
C PRO A 127 -9.04 13.05 14.97
N GLN A 128 -8.25 12.38 14.11
CA GLN A 128 -7.93 12.85 12.78
C GLN A 128 -9.15 12.85 11.85
N THR A 129 -9.15 13.73 10.86
CA THR A 129 -10.18 13.73 9.83
C THR A 129 -9.88 12.67 8.80
N ILE A 130 -10.77 11.68 8.67
CA ILE A 130 -10.68 10.61 7.66
C ILE A 130 -11.86 10.76 6.70
N ASP A 131 -11.57 11.17 5.45
CA ASP A 131 -12.56 11.33 4.38
C ASP A 131 -12.50 10.09 3.46
N LEU A 132 -13.46 9.18 3.60
CA LEU A 132 -13.57 8.00 2.75
C LEU A 132 -14.47 8.33 1.56
N LYS A 133 -13.93 8.21 0.36
CA LYS A 133 -14.69 8.37 -0.90
C LYS A 133 -14.83 7.04 -1.62
N VAL A 134 -16.03 6.81 -2.14
CA VAL A 134 -16.36 5.59 -2.88
C VAL A 134 -16.32 5.89 -4.38
N GLY A 135 -15.57 5.08 -5.12
CA GLY A 135 -15.45 5.19 -6.56
C GLY A 135 -14.10 4.70 -7.09
N ARG A 136 -13.96 4.63 -8.40
CA ARG A 136 -12.66 4.38 -9.02
C ARG A 136 -11.68 5.50 -8.65
N ALA A 137 -10.53 5.14 -8.09
CA ALA A 137 -9.60 6.14 -7.53
C ALA A 137 -9.23 7.24 -8.54
N ALA A 138 -8.94 6.90 -9.80
CA ALA A 138 -8.63 7.88 -10.83
C ALA A 138 -9.77 8.88 -11.08
N ASP A 139 -11.03 8.43 -11.04
CA ASP A 139 -12.18 9.30 -11.28
C ASP A 139 -12.41 10.25 -10.09
N VAL A 140 -12.25 9.73 -8.86
CA VAL A 140 -12.33 10.53 -7.65
C VAL A 140 -11.23 11.59 -7.63
N LEU A 141 -9.96 11.21 -7.91
CA LEU A 141 -8.84 12.15 -7.94
C LEU A 141 -9.04 13.26 -8.98
N LYS A 142 -9.51 12.92 -10.19
CA LYS A 142 -9.83 13.90 -11.25
C LYS A 142 -10.99 14.83 -10.91
N SER A 143 -11.85 14.44 -9.97
CA SER A 143 -12.98 15.25 -9.52
C SER A 143 -12.63 16.22 -8.39
N LEU A 144 -11.43 16.13 -7.81
CA LEU A 144 -10.98 17.05 -6.78
C LEU A 144 -10.83 18.47 -7.34
N PRO A 145 -11.09 19.51 -6.55
CA PRO A 145 -10.85 20.89 -6.95
C PRO A 145 -9.40 21.11 -7.38
N ALA A 146 -9.18 22.02 -8.33
CA ALA A 146 -7.83 22.33 -8.83
C ALA A 146 -6.90 22.93 -7.76
N ASP A 147 -7.46 23.54 -6.72
CA ASP A 147 -6.80 24.10 -5.56
C ASP A 147 -6.78 23.14 -4.35
N PHE A 148 -7.07 21.87 -4.57
CA PHE A 148 -7.03 20.88 -3.50
C PHE A 148 -5.63 20.80 -2.91
N GLU A 149 -5.53 20.89 -1.60
CA GLU A 149 -4.25 20.93 -0.90
C GLU A 149 -3.47 19.62 -1.07
N ALA A 150 -2.20 19.73 -1.43
CA ALA A 150 -1.31 18.58 -1.68
C ALA A 150 -1.10 17.69 -0.45
N PHE A 151 -0.65 16.46 -0.70
CA PHE A 151 -0.38 15.46 0.33
C PHE A 151 1.11 15.32 0.61
N ASP A 152 1.44 15.00 1.87
CA ASP A 152 2.80 14.76 2.34
C ASP A 152 3.23 13.31 2.11
N LEU A 153 2.26 12.38 2.19
CA LEU A 153 2.47 10.97 1.88
C LEU A 153 1.29 10.44 1.08
N ILE A 154 1.59 9.62 0.08
CA ILE A 154 0.59 8.94 -0.76
C ILE A 154 0.87 7.45 -0.72
N PHE A 155 -0.10 6.66 -0.26
CA PHE A 155 -0.05 5.20 -0.23
C PHE A 155 -0.99 4.61 -1.28
N ILE A 156 -0.43 3.83 -2.20
CA ILE A 156 -1.15 3.25 -3.35
C ILE A 156 -1.18 1.74 -3.19
N ASP A 157 -2.32 1.20 -2.77
CA ASP A 157 -2.61 -0.24 -2.68
C ASP A 157 -3.97 -0.58 -3.32
N ALA A 158 -4.15 -0.16 -4.55
CA ALA A 158 -5.34 -0.41 -5.35
C ALA A 158 -5.06 -1.40 -6.50
N ASP A 159 -5.86 -1.37 -7.56
CA ASP A 159 -5.70 -2.22 -8.73
C ASP A 159 -4.40 -1.89 -9.50
N LYS A 160 -3.54 -2.88 -9.64
CA LYS A 160 -2.15 -2.72 -10.11
C LYS A 160 -2.07 -2.33 -11.61
N GLN A 161 -3.08 -2.67 -12.40
CA GLN A 161 -3.16 -2.27 -13.81
C GLN A 161 -3.26 -0.74 -13.99
N SER A 162 -3.76 -0.02 -12.99
CA SER A 162 -3.92 1.44 -13.02
C SER A 162 -2.75 2.19 -12.37
N TYR A 163 -1.69 1.50 -11.95
CA TYR A 163 -0.56 2.12 -11.25
C TYR A 163 0.11 3.27 -12.02
N PRO A 164 0.31 3.20 -13.36
CA PRO A 164 0.85 4.35 -14.10
C PRO A 164 -0.06 5.59 -13.99
N GLU A 165 -1.39 5.41 -14.14
CA GLU A 165 -2.36 6.50 -14.00
C GLU A 165 -2.40 7.05 -12.57
N TYR A 166 -2.36 6.16 -11.57
CA TYR A 166 -2.34 6.57 -10.16
C TYR A 166 -1.07 7.34 -9.80
N LEU A 167 0.08 6.97 -10.35
CA LEU A 167 1.33 7.69 -10.15
C LEU A 167 1.24 9.13 -10.69
N GLU A 168 0.77 9.33 -11.92
CA GLU A 168 0.62 10.65 -12.51
C GLU A 168 -0.35 11.55 -11.70
N LEU A 169 -1.54 11.02 -11.37
CA LEU A 169 -2.53 11.76 -10.58
C LEU A 169 -2.01 12.06 -9.15
N SER A 170 -1.21 11.15 -8.58
CA SER A 170 -0.57 11.38 -7.28
C SER A 170 0.47 12.49 -7.34
N LEU A 171 1.23 12.55 -8.44
CA LEU A 171 2.19 13.61 -8.63
C LEU A 171 1.51 14.98 -8.74
N ASP A 172 0.34 15.07 -9.38
CA ASP A 172 -0.43 16.33 -9.46
C ASP A 172 -0.92 16.81 -8.08
N LEU A 173 -1.09 15.90 -7.13
CA LEU A 173 -1.50 16.17 -5.75
C LEU A 173 -0.31 16.17 -4.76
N SER A 174 0.91 16.32 -5.26
CA SER A 174 2.15 16.28 -4.48
C SER A 174 2.85 17.65 -4.45
N HIS A 175 3.63 17.85 -3.41
CA HIS A 175 4.63 18.93 -3.31
C HIS A 175 6.05 18.35 -3.21
N SER A 176 7.06 19.21 -3.21
CA SER A 176 8.45 18.78 -2.99
C SER A 176 8.59 18.10 -1.61
N GLY A 177 9.16 16.91 -1.60
CA GLY A 177 9.33 16.09 -0.40
C GLY A 177 8.20 15.09 -0.14
N THR A 178 7.10 15.13 -0.90
CA THR A 178 6.04 14.10 -0.79
C THR A 178 6.63 12.71 -1.00
N ILE A 179 6.27 11.78 -0.11
CA ILE A 179 6.62 10.36 -0.20
C ILE A 179 5.48 9.62 -0.89
N ILE A 180 5.79 8.86 -1.94
CA ILE A 180 4.84 7.95 -2.60
C ILE A 180 5.27 6.52 -2.31
N VAL A 181 4.34 5.70 -1.78
CA VAL A 181 4.52 4.27 -1.51
C VAL A 181 3.56 3.50 -2.40
N LEU A 182 4.08 2.57 -3.21
CA LEU A 182 3.27 1.70 -4.07
C LEU A 182 3.45 0.26 -3.60
N ASP A 183 2.37 -0.38 -3.18
CA ASP A 183 2.42 -1.73 -2.60
C ASP A 183 2.27 -2.85 -3.63
N ASN A 184 2.73 -4.05 -3.27
CA ASN A 184 2.68 -5.30 -4.03
C ASN A 184 3.29 -5.20 -5.45
N VAL A 185 4.49 -4.68 -5.54
CA VAL A 185 5.16 -4.43 -6.82
C VAL A 185 6.05 -5.58 -7.28
N ILE A 186 6.20 -6.67 -6.51
CA ILE A 186 7.05 -7.83 -6.86
C ILE A 186 6.22 -9.03 -7.33
N ARG A 187 5.05 -9.27 -6.70
CA ARG A 187 4.07 -10.29 -7.13
C ARG A 187 4.69 -11.68 -7.24
N ALA A 188 5.37 -12.13 -6.18
CA ALA A 188 6.07 -13.41 -6.13
C ALA A 188 7.09 -13.62 -7.27
N GLY A 189 7.64 -12.53 -7.81
CA GLY A 189 8.58 -12.55 -8.93
C GLY A 189 7.94 -12.50 -10.32
N ASP A 190 6.63 -12.43 -10.43
CA ASP A 190 5.92 -12.37 -11.73
C ASP A 190 6.35 -11.16 -12.58
N ILE A 191 6.83 -10.08 -11.97
CA ILE A 191 7.32 -8.89 -12.70
C ILE A 191 8.51 -9.17 -13.63
N ILE A 192 9.31 -10.20 -13.35
CA ILE A 192 10.45 -10.57 -14.18
C ILE A 192 10.16 -11.74 -15.14
N ASN A 193 8.95 -12.31 -15.10
CA ASN A 193 8.53 -13.38 -16.00
C ASN A 193 8.05 -12.79 -17.34
N PRO A 194 8.81 -12.91 -18.44
CA PRO A 194 8.48 -12.28 -19.71
C PRO A 194 7.20 -12.82 -20.35
N GLU A 195 6.76 -14.02 -19.95
CA GLU A 195 5.53 -14.65 -20.47
C GLU A 195 4.27 -14.25 -19.68
N ASN A 196 4.43 -13.52 -18.59
CA ASN A 196 3.29 -13.05 -17.80
C ASN A 196 2.85 -11.66 -18.27
N HIS A 197 1.79 -11.63 -19.09
CA HIS A 197 1.17 -10.42 -19.64
C HIS A 197 -0.15 -10.05 -18.96
N LYS A 198 -0.36 -10.47 -17.70
CA LYS A 198 -1.53 -10.02 -16.96
C LYS A 198 -1.53 -8.50 -16.84
N PRO A 199 -2.68 -7.83 -17.01
CA PRO A 199 -2.75 -6.35 -16.93
C PRO A 199 -2.13 -5.78 -15.64
N SER A 200 -2.30 -6.48 -14.52
CA SER A 200 -1.71 -6.07 -13.23
C SER A 200 -0.18 -6.14 -13.20
N ILE A 201 0.44 -7.07 -13.95
CA ILE A 201 1.90 -7.19 -14.05
C ILE A 201 2.45 -6.14 -15.02
N GLU A 202 1.78 -5.94 -16.15
CA GLU A 202 2.17 -4.88 -17.09
C GLU A 202 2.06 -3.50 -16.47
N GLY A 203 0.99 -3.20 -15.73
CA GLY A 203 0.85 -1.93 -15.03
C GLY A 203 1.98 -1.67 -14.01
N ILE A 204 2.45 -2.71 -13.30
CA ILE A 204 3.61 -2.57 -12.41
C ILE A 204 4.89 -2.29 -13.22
N ARG A 205 5.12 -2.99 -14.33
CA ARG A 205 6.29 -2.76 -15.19
C ARG A 205 6.32 -1.34 -15.76
N GLU A 206 5.18 -0.89 -16.27
CA GLU A 206 5.02 0.48 -16.79
C GLU A 206 5.25 1.53 -15.70
N MET A 207 4.74 1.30 -14.49
CA MET A 207 4.98 2.14 -13.33
C MET A 207 6.48 2.24 -12.99
N PHE A 208 7.25 1.14 -13.03
CA PHE A 208 8.69 1.18 -12.82
C PHE A 208 9.41 2.03 -13.88
N VAL A 209 8.99 1.92 -15.14
CA VAL A 209 9.52 2.76 -16.24
C VAL A 209 9.18 4.23 -16.00
N ALA A 210 7.96 4.52 -15.57
CA ALA A 210 7.53 5.87 -15.22
C ALA A 210 8.36 6.44 -14.07
N LEU A 211 8.51 5.73 -12.97
CA LEU A 211 9.32 6.16 -11.81
C LEU A 211 10.76 6.49 -12.21
N GLN A 212 11.39 5.64 -13.03
CA GLN A 212 12.78 5.83 -13.45
C GLN A 212 12.99 7.14 -14.22
N ASN A 213 12.03 7.52 -15.04
CA ASN A 213 12.22 8.60 -16.02
C ASN A 213 11.45 9.87 -15.69
N HIS A 214 10.62 9.87 -14.65
CA HIS A 214 9.74 11.00 -14.38
C HIS A 214 10.50 12.23 -13.85
N PRO A 215 10.37 13.41 -14.48
CA PRO A 215 11.16 14.60 -14.14
C PRO A 215 10.88 15.13 -12.72
N ARG A 216 9.71 14.85 -12.16
CA ARG A 216 9.32 15.24 -10.79
C ARG A 216 9.78 14.27 -9.71
N ILE A 217 10.34 13.12 -10.04
CA ILE A 217 10.86 12.16 -9.06
C ILE A 217 12.31 12.54 -8.72
N LEU A 218 12.56 12.79 -7.44
CA LEU A 218 13.88 13.08 -6.90
C LEU A 218 14.71 11.81 -6.77
N SER A 219 14.11 10.78 -6.16
CA SER A 219 14.71 9.46 -5.97
C SER A 219 13.62 8.40 -5.81
N CYS A 220 13.90 7.19 -6.25
CA CYS A 220 12.99 6.05 -6.08
C CYS A 220 13.78 4.76 -5.90
N THR A 221 13.16 3.78 -5.24
CA THR A 221 13.65 2.42 -5.07
C THR A 221 12.49 1.46 -4.88
N ALA A 222 12.77 0.17 -4.97
CA ALA A 222 11.82 -0.87 -4.56
C ALA A 222 12.52 -1.88 -3.65
N LEU A 223 11.81 -2.38 -2.65
CA LEU A 223 12.28 -3.39 -1.72
C LEU A 223 11.44 -4.65 -1.89
N GLN A 224 12.12 -5.79 -1.99
CA GLN A 224 11.48 -7.08 -1.89
C GLN A 224 11.23 -7.38 -0.41
N THR A 225 10.08 -7.93 -0.10
CA THR A 225 9.70 -8.38 1.24
C THR A 225 9.32 -9.84 1.21
N VAL A 226 9.65 -10.54 2.27
CA VAL A 226 9.17 -11.90 2.53
C VAL A 226 8.58 -11.92 3.93
N GLY A 227 7.51 -12.68 4.13
CA GLY A 227 6.83 -12.69 5.43
C GLY A 227 5.58 -13.56 5.40
N ASN A 228 4.68 -13.32 6.36
CA ASN A 228 3.40 -14.03 6.46
C ASN A 228 2.50 -13.87 5.21
N LYS A 229 2.71 -12.78 4.44
CA LYS A 229 2.02 -12.50 3.17
C LYS A 229 2.71 -13.13 1.94
N GLY A 230 3.78 -13.89 2.13
CA GLY A 230 4.57 -14.47 1.05
C GLY A 230 5.69 -13.55 0.56
N HIS A 231 6.07 -13.71 -0.71
CA HIS A 231 7.07 -12.88 -1.36
C HIS A 231 6.40 -11.80 -2.19
N ASP A 232 6.55 -10.57 -1.78
CA ASP A 232 6.11 -9.38 -2.53
C ASP A 232 7.09 -8.22 -2.31
N GLY A 233 6.63 -7.00 -2.21
CA GLY A 233 7.43 -5.82 -1.96
C GLY A 233 6.68 -4.55 -2.31
N PHE A 234 7.32 -3.44 -2.03
CA PHE A 234 6.78 -2.11 -2.30
C PHE A 234 7.85 -1.20 -2.92
N ALA A 235 7.39 -0.23 -3.70
CA ALA A 235 8.24 0.85 -4.21
C ALA A 235 8.06 2.10 -3.36
N LEU A 236 9.14 2.88 -3.26
CA LEU A 236 9.19 4.18 -2.61
C LEU A 236 9.70 5.22 -3.59
N ALA A 237 9.08 6.39 -3.62
CA ALA A 237 9.56 7.52 -4.37
C ALA A 237 9.43 8.81 -3.55
N ILE A 238 10.34 9.76 -3.80
CA ILE A 238 10.31 11.11 -3.24
C ILE A 238 10.13 12.10 -4.38
N VAL A 239 9.19 13.01 -4.24
CA VAL A 239 8.91 14.06 -5.22
C VAL A 239 9.90 15.21 -5.05
N LYS A 240 10.34 15.83 -6.20
CA LYS A 240 11.24 17.00 -6.22
C LYS A 240 10.57 18.25 -5.68
#